data_51519d9c2009977d01088ad48ced4982
#
_entry.id   51519d9c2009977d01088ad48ced4982
#
_cell.length_a   1.000
_cell.length_b   1.000
_cell.length_c   1.000
_cell.angle_alpha   90.00
_cell.angle_beta   90.00
_cell.angle_gamma   90.00
#
_symmetry.space_group_name_H-M   'P 1'
#
loop_
_entity.id
_entity.type
_entity.pdbx_description
1 polymer ?
#
loop_
_entity_poly.entity_id
_entity_poly.type
_entity_poly.pdbx_seq_one_letter_code
_entity_poly.pdbx_strand_id
1 'polypeptide(L)' 'MDLKEIEYQRLISLRIKLQNEIRGIKGHDKPTIYIQVKREFDLHGSRKRVLEQFSAIVEEFHVRT' A
#
# COMPACT_ATOMS: atom_id res chain seq x y z
N MET A 1 11.05 20.68 4.67
CA MET A 1 10.66 19.27 4.69
C MET A 1 10.89 18.63 3.33
N ASP A 2 11.52 17.49 3.31
CA ASP A 2 11.85 16.82 2.07
C ASP A 2 10.64 16.12 1.47
N LEU A 3 10.44 16.27 0.18
CA LEU A 3 9.34 15.62 -0.52
C LEU A 3 9.41 14.10 -0.40
N LYS A 4 10.61 13.57 -0.39
CA LYS A 4 10.81 12.13 -0.25
C LYS A 4 10.30 11.62 1.08
N GLU A 5 10.50 12.38 2.13
CA GLU A 5 10.05 12.01 3.45
C GLU A 5 8.53 11.98 3.53
N ILE A 6 7.88 12.96 2.93
CA ILE A 6 6.43 13.01 2.89
C ILE A 6 5.88 11.82 2.12
N GLU A 7 6.49 11.49 1.00
CA GLU A 7 6.07 10.35 0.20
C GLU A 7 6.26 9.03 0.92
N TYR A 8 7.37 8.89 1.61
CA TYR A 8 7.62 7.67 2.37
C TYR A 8 6.57 7.47 3.44
N GLN A 9 6.22 8.52 4.16
CA GLN A 9 5.19 8.44 5.18
C GLN A 9 3.82 8.10 4.59
N ARG A 10 3.54 8.63 3.42
CA ARG A 10 2.30 8.29 2.72
C ARG A 10 2.27 6.81 2.36
N LEU A 11 3.38 6.27 1.89
CA LEU A 11 3.48 4.86 1.54
C LEU A 11 3.29 3.97 2.75
N ILE A 12 3.92 4.32 3.86
CA ILE A 12 3.75 3.57 5.11
C ILE A 12 2.30 3.59 5.55
N SER A 13 1.67 4.74 5.48
CA SER A 13 0.29 4.89 5.87
C SER A 13 -0.62 4.00 5.01
N LEU A 14 -0.40 4.00 3.72
CA LEU A 14 -1.16 3.16 2.81
C LEU A 14 -0.95 1.68 3.10
N ARG A 15 0.28 1.31 3.44
CA ARG A 15 0.56 -0.09 3.75
C ARG A 15 -0.21 -0.53 5.00
N ILE A 16 -0.23 0.31 6.01
CA ILE A 16 -0.97 -0.01 7.23
C ILE A 16 -2.46 -0.14 6.94
N LYS A 17 -3.00 0.77 6.16
CA LYS A 17 -4.41 0.73 5.78
C LYS A 17 -4.73 -0.54 4.99
N LEU A 18 -3.84 -0.91 4.09
CA LEU A 18 -4.03 -2.12 3.30
C LEU A 18 -3.99 -3.37 4.18
N GLN A 19 -3.07 -3.42 5.13
CA GLN A 19 -2.99 -4.52 6.08
C GLN A 19 -4.26 -4.65 6.89
N ASN A 20 -4.76 -3.53 7.39
CA ASN A 20 -5.99 -3.52 8.17
C ASN A 20 -7.19 -3.96 7.36
N GLU A 21 -7.24 -3.55 6.11
CA GLU A 21 -8.32 -3.95 5.22
C GLU A 21 -8.32 -5.45 4.97
N ILE A 22 -7.14 -6.02 4.78
CA ILE A 22 -7.02 -7.46 4.54
C ILE A 22 -7.44 -8.25 5.77
N ARG A 23 -7.10 -7.75 6.95
CA ARG A 23 -7.44 -8.43 8.19
C ARG A 23 -8.92 -8.32 8.55
N GLY A 24 -9.48 -7.15 8.36
CA GLY A 24 -10.82 -6.87 8.84
C GLY A 24 -11.84 -6.65 7.75
N ILE A 25 -11.76 -7.41 6.70
CA ILE A 25 -12.68 -7.24 5.59
C ILE A 25 -14.09 -7.58 6.00
N LYS A 26 -14.97 -6.61 5.86
CA LYS A 26 -16.40 -6.81 6.09
C LYS A 26 -17.17 -6.13 4.98
N GLY A 27 -17.31 -6.81 3.88
CA GLY A 27 -18.22 -6.45 2.81
C GLY A 27 -18.45 -4.97 2.55
N HIS A 28 -17.42 -4.21 2.35
CA HIS A 28 -17.55 -2.82 2.01
C HIS A 28 -17.76 -2.65 0.52
N ASP A 29 -18.71 -1.82 0.18
CA ASP A 29 -19.03 -1.58 -1.22
C ASP A 29 -18.15 -0.53 -1.87
N LYS A 30 -17.37 0.17 -1.10
CA LYS A 30 -16.59 1.29 -1.61
C LYS A 30 -15.23 0.85 -2.14
N PRO A 31 -14.64 1.64 -3.03
CA PRO A 31 -13.29 1.37 -3.50
C PRO A 31 -12.37 1.20 -2.30
N THR A 32 -11.67 0.12 -2.29
CA THR A 32 -10.83 -0.24 -1.18
C THR A 32 -9.42 0.27 -1.39
N ILE A 33 -8.65 0.29 -0.33
CA ILE A 33 -7.24 0.64 -0.42
C ILE A 33 -6.53 -0.34 -1.35
N TYR A 34 -6.95 -1.59 -1.35
CA TYR A 34 -6.42 -2.59 -2.26
C TYR A 34 -6.53 -2.15 -3.71
N ILE A 35 -7.71 -1.70 -4.11
CA ILE A 35 -7.92 -1.26 -5.49
C ILE A 35 -7.11 -0.01 -5.79
N GLN A 36 -7.07 0.92 -4.85
CA GLN A 36 -6.31 2.15 -5.01
C GLN A 36 -4.82 1.87 -5.21
N VAL A 37 -4.24 1.05 -4.35
CA VAL A 37 -2.83 0.71 -4.42
C VAL A 37 -2.53 -0.08 -5.70
N LYS A 38 -3.41 -1.01 -6.03
CA LYS A 38 -3.26 -1.83 -7.22
C LYS A 38 -3.16 -0.97 -8.49
N ARG A 39 -4.02 0.03 -8.58
CA ARG A 39 -4.03 0.92 -9.73
C ARG A 39 -2.86 1.88 -9.75
N GLU A 40 -2.57 2.48 -8.60
CA GLU A 40 -1.54 3.50 -8.52
C GLU A 40 -0.15 2.94 -8.83
N PHE A 41 0.11 1.72 -8.38
CA PHE A 41 1.42 1.10 -8.54
C PHE A 41 1.44 -0.03 -9.56
N ASP A 42 0.33 -0.21 -10.27
CA ASP A 42 0.23 -1.24 -11.31
C ASP A 42 0.59 -2.63 -10.76
N LEU A 43 0.00 -2.97 -9.63
CA LEU A 43 0.22 -4.26 -9.00
C LEU A 43 -0.89 -5.24 -9.37
N HIS A 44 -0.56 -6.51 -9.35
CA HIS A 44 -1.50 -7.55 -9.77
C HIS A 44 -1.50 -8.71 -8.79
N GLY A 45 -2.64 -9.37 -8.70
CA GLY A 45 -2.77 -10.56 -7.88
C GLY A 45 -3.80 -10.38 -6.77
N SER A 46 -3.79 -11.33 -5.81
CA SER A 46 -4.68 -11.27 -4.67
C SER A 46 -4.28 -10.12 -3.72
N ARG A 47 -5.15 -9.86 -2.76
CA ARG A 47 -4.86 -8.82 -1.77
C ARG A 47 -3.55 -9.06 -1.05
N LYS A 48 -3.31 -10.30 -0.67
CA LYS A 48 -2.08 -10.66 0.01
C LYS A 48 -0.87 -10.44 -0.88
N ARG A 49 -1.01 -10.81 -2.14
CA ARG A 49 0.06 -10.65 -3.12
C ARG A 49 0.39 -9.18 -3.35
N VAL A 50 -0.66 -8.38 -3.48
CA VAL A 50 -0.49 -6.94 -3.66
C VAL A 50 0.18 -6.32 -2.44
N LEU A 51 -0.19 -6.77 -1.25
CA LEU A 51 0.45 -6.29 -0.03
C LEU A 51 1.93 -6.62 -0.01
N GLU A 52 2.30 -7.82 -0.41
CA GLU A 52 3.70 -8.22 -0.47
C GLU A 52 4.49 -7.35 -1.44
N GLN A 53 3.94 -7.14 -2.63
CA GLN A 53 4.58 -6.30 -3.63
C GLN A 53 4.71 -4.86 -3.15
N PHE A 54 3.66 -4.34 -2.55
CA PHE A 54 3.67 -2.98 -2.05
C PHE A 54 4.66 -2.82 -0.90
N SER A 55 4.74 -3.79 -0.02
CA SER A 55 5.71 -3.77 1.08
C SER A 55 7.14 -3.72 0.54
N ALA A 56 7.41 -4.47 -0.50
CA ALA A 56 8.72 -4.43 -1.13
C ALA A 56 9.04 -3.05 -1.69
N ILE A 57 8.04 -2.40 -2.29
CA ILE A 57 8.21 -1.04 -2.80
C ILE A 57 8.54 -0.07 -1.67
N VAL A 58 7.83 -0.19 -0.56
CA VAL A 58 8.06 0.69 0.59
C VAL A 58 9.46 0.49 1.16
N GLU A 59 9.89 -0.76 1.29
CA GLU A 59 11.22 -1.04 1.80
C GLU A 59 12.30 -0.54 0.87
N GLU A 60 12.13 -0.73 -0.42
CA GLU A 60 13.08 -0.25 -1.40
C GLU A 60 13.18 1.28 -1.38
N PHE A 61 12.06 1.94 -1.22
CA PHE A 61 12.04 3.39 -1.12
C PHE A 61 12.82 3.86 0.11
N HIS A 62 12.64 3.16 1.22
CA HIS A 62 13.33 3.49 2.46
C HIS A 62 14.85 3.34 2.30
N VAL A 63 15.27 2.26 1.69
CA VAL A 63 16.70 1.99 1.51
C VAL A 63 17.38 3.03 0.64
N ARG A 64 16.67 3.54 -0.35
CA ARG A 64 17.23 4.52 -1.26
C ARG A 64 17.33 5.92 -0.68
N THR A 65 16.55 6.19 0.34
CA THR A 65 16.60 7.49 0.97
C THR A 65 17.54 7.50 2.15
#